data_aabb379d890b2842707c80bafb872caa
#
_entry.id   aabb379d890b2842707c80bafb872caa
#
_cell.length_a   1.000
_cell.length_b   1.000
_cell.length_c   1.000
_cell.angle_alpha   90.00
_cell.angle_beta   90.00
_cell.angle_gamma   90.00
#
_symmetry.space_group_name_H-M   'P 1'
#
loop_
_entity.id
_entity.type
_entity.pdbx_description
1 polymer ?
#
loop_
_entity_poly.entity_id
_entity_poly.type
_entity_poly.pdbx_seq_one_letter_code
_entity_poly.pdbx_strand_id
1 'polypeptide(L)'
;MISLLKRLLNWIKTLLGLNRSERRSSGPNRLPKPHPKTSQHAGGNDVNSQSTSSPATDISFPAKLRRTLYQSFYALDRGDDWIDLAPLGNAIKQQDPTFSVAQYNYGRLSELLEAAADLVELDRPNNRARLRNPANIKAFLIKAFSDISSNDGWIHLASVGHQVNQLNPEFSASKYGFRKFREFIESCSDLIDLKKDDSVYPSRYYVRLRQPKTPPKVPGKSSESTKLPSPRRPKPKSRQPDIVRLLSYAFFPNLEDAYHQLADLALPEKWYFGSVPPRGFRYPILRNYLDYTFIRLQYENKVTTSPKGDYSAFNTGLVDRKYEFIYALFGRDTYGRPQDWYLINFCILGEGREGKTLAAEFGVLPSANYFNQPADIFYDSHAGAPQVDWRHIIQDNSDRLPLKFLQDNCPQGFVPQDVRNVSSEAKAHYRQQFSDALSADPQAYRTIVSRCESALHFALLKTQLNYRTAIPYYNPRKNRLQLMLPLSLMRDDAVDCALVVERESSADPYIGHTILPLIWAYKNARLIGRLEEPWLRTSLISGSEDATFDTDTDLDDEEDD
;
A
#
# COMPACT_ATOMS: atom_id res chain seq x y z
N MET A 1 -29.29 -29.52 8.41
CA MET A 1 -28.09 -29.26 9.22
C MET A 1 -26.91 -30.17 8.85
N ILE A 2 -27.04 -31.49 8.81
CA ILE A 2 -25.93 -32.43 8.53
C ILE A 2 -25.35 -32.29 7.10
N SER A 3 -26.17 -31.95 6.10
CA SER A 3 -25.72 -31.77 4.70
C SER A 3 -24.88 -30.49 4.51
N LEU A 4 -25.18 -29.42 5.22
CA LEU A 4 -24.44 -28.15 5.20
C LEU A 4 -23.08 -28.28 5.88
N LEU A 5 -23.01 -29.00 7.00
CA LEU A 5 -21.74 -29.30 7.69
C LEU A 5 -20.78 -30.13 6.82
N LYS A 6 -21.30 -31.10 6.05
CA LYS A 6 -20.50 -31.90 5.11
C LYS A 6 -19.94 -31.06 3.95
N ARG A 7 -20.70 -30.09 3.44
CA ARG A 7 -20.25 -29.18 2.38
C ARG A 7 -19.19 -28.21 2.91
N LEU A 8 -19.36 -27.69 4.11
CA LEU A 8 -18.39 -26.82 4.77
C LEU A 8 -17.07 -27.55 5.04
N LEU A 9 -17.12 -28.78 5.56
CA LEU A 9 -15.95 -29.63 5.80
C LEU A 9 -15.19 -29.99 4.50
N ASN A 10 -15.91 -30.26 3.42
CA ASN A 10 -15.27 -30.51 2.13
C ASN A 10 -14.63 -29.24 1.54
N TRP A 11 -15.25 -28.08 1.72
CA TRP A 11 -14.70 -26.80 1.29
C TRP A 11 -13.42 -26.44 2.07
N ILE A 12 -13.42 -26.65 3.39
CA ILE A 12 -12.24 -26.47 4.25
C ILE A 12 -11.11 -27.44 3.86
N LYS A 13 -11.41 -28.69 3.54
CA LYS A 13 -10.41 -29.67 3.08
C LYS A 13 -9.79 -29.30 1.73
N THR A 14 -10.56 -28.68 0.84
CA THR A 14 -10.06 -28.19 -0.46
C THR A 14 -9.17 -26.94 -0.27
N LEU A 15 -9.54 -26.05 0.64
CA LEU A 15 -8.78 -24.83 0.96
C LEU A 15 -7.44 -25.14 1.65
N LEU A 16 -7.38 -26.21 2.45
CA LEU A 16 -6.18 -26.64 3.18
C LEU A 16 -5.30 -27.63 2.41
N GLY A 17 -5.64 -27.97 1.16
CA GLY A 17 -4.83 -28.87 0.30
C GLY A 17 -4.71 -30.31 0.81
N LEU A 18 -5.64 -30.79 1.66
CA LEU A 18 -5.59 -32.08 2.33
C LEU A 18 -6.22 -33.26 1.54
N ASN A 19 -6.34 -33.17 0.22
CA ASN A 19 -6.77 -34.29 -0.62
C ASN A 19 -5.56 -35.13 -1.06
N ARG A 20 -5.17 -36.08 -0.21
CA ARG A 20 -4.28 -37.20 -0.62
C ARG A 20 -5.11 -38.47 -0.70
N SER A 21 -5.15 -39.07 -1.90
CA SER A 21 -5.77 -40.35 -2.21
C SER A 21 -5.13 -41.49 -1.44
N GLU A 22 -5.94 -42.23 -0.69
CA GLU A 22 -5.57 -43.52 -0.11
C GLU A 22 -5.54 -44.62 -1.18
N ARG A 23 -4.39 -45.28 -1.33
CA ARG A 23 -4.31 -46.65 -1.87
C ARG A 23 -4.09 -47.60 -0.71
N ARG A 24 -4.99 -48.58 -0.61
CA ARG A 24 -5.00 -49.67 0.36
C ARG A 24 -3.82 -50.63 0.14
N SER A 25 -3.21 -51.13 1.23
CA SER A 25 -2.84 -52.53 1.37
C SER A 25 -2.65 -52.90 2.85
N SER A 26 -3.13 -54.07 3.17
CA SER A 26 -3.36 -54.85 4.37
C SER A 26 -2.18 -55.07 5.32
N GLY A 27 -2.53 -55.16 6.65
CA GLY A 27 -1.72 -55.37 7.85
C GLY A 27 -1.14 -56.82 8.03
N PRO A 28 -0.83 -57.34 9.25
CA PRO A 28 -0.85 -56.78 10.58
C PRO A 28 0.37 -57.11 11.51
N ASN A 29 0.44 -56.52 12.72
CA ASN A 29 0.92 -57.07 13.99
C ASN A 29 2.23 -56.61 14.67
N ARG A 30 1.99 -56.15 15.90
CA ARG A 30 2.71 -56.27 17.18
C ARG A 30 3.77 -55.27 17.62
N LEU A 31 3.36 -54.50 18.64
CA LEU A 31 4.19 -53.92 19.71
C LEU A 31 4.81 -55.01 20.62
N PRO A 32 5.88 -54.78 21.43
CA PRO A 32 5.90 -53.86 22.54
C PRO A 32 7.24 -53.14 22.90
N LYS A 33 7.14 -52.15 23.81
CA LYS A 33 8.17 -51.44 24.60
C LYS A 33 8.85 -52.37 25.66
N PRO A 34 9.87 -52.03 26.48
CA PRO A 34 10.44 -50.72 26.86
C PRO A 34 11.97 -50.68 27.11
N HIS A 35 12.46 -49.47 27.54
CA HIS A 35 13.77 -49.08 28.08
C HIS A 35 14.38 -49.96 29.19
N PRO A 36 15.65 -49.82 29.75
CA PRO A 36 16.53 -48.65 29.85
C PRO A 36 18.08 -48.89 29.93
N LYS A 37 18.83 -47.74 29.89
CA LYS A 37 20.04 -47.40 30.67
C LYS A 37 21.43 -47.97 30.39
N THR A 38 22.37 -47.00 30.26
CA THR A 38 23.68 -46.78 30.87
C THR A 38 24.98 -47.37 30.28
N SER A 39 25.87 -46.40 30.07
CA SER A 39 27.30 -46.28 30.49
C SER A 39 28.42 -46.78 29.60
N GLN A 40 29.22 -45.79 29.20
CA GLN A 40 30.67 -45.68 29.35
C GLN A 40 31.67 -46.53 28.55
N HIS A 41 32.57 -45.78 27.96
CA HIS A 41 34.03 -45.89 27.81
C HIS A 41 34.67 -46.36 26.52
N ALA A 42 35.42 -45.42 25.99
CA ALA A 42 36.83 -45.44 25.55
C ALA A 42 37.27 -46.19 24.30
N GLY A 43 37.85 -45.44 23.40
CA GLY A 43 39.16 -45.74 22.82
C GLY A 43 39.21 -46.26 21.38
N GLY A 44 39.88 -45.48 20.53
CA GLY A 44 40.75 -46.05 19.50
C GLY A 44 40.35 -45.82 18.04
N ASN A 45 41.06 -44.89 17.45
CA ASN A 45 41.58 -44.76 16.09
C ASN A 45 41.14 -45.77 15.01
N ASP A 46 40.69 -45.34 13.86
CA ASP A 46 41.45 -45.04 12.65
C ASP A 46 40.57 -45.02 11.37
N VAL A 47 40.86 -44.00 10.57
CA VAL A 47 41.01 -43.94 9.11
C VAL A 47 39.81 -44.17 8.15
N ASN A 48 39.39 -43.02 7.58
CA ASN A 48 39.16 -42.76 6.16
C ASN A 48 38.00 -43.39 5.41
N SER A 49 37.02 -42.57 5.10
CA SER A 49 36.60 -42.27 3.71
C SER A 49 35.56 -41.15 3.66
N GLN A 50 35.89 -40.17 2.87
CA GLN A 50 35.15 -38.96 2.58
C GLN A 50 33.79 -39.20 1.94
N SER A 51 32.76 -38.57 2.46
CA SER A 51 31.68 -38.03 1.66
C SER A 51 31.24 -36.72 2.32
N THR A 52 31.74 -35.62 1.77
CA THR A 52 31.49 -34.24 2.18
C THR A 52 30.10 -33.82 1.72
N SER A 53 29.19 -33.72 2.64
CA SER A 53 28.03 -32.81 2.53
C SER A 53 28.32 -31.61 3.39
N SER A 54 28.77 -30.51 2.76
CA SER A 54 28.99 -29.23 3.40
C SER A 54 27.67 -28.58 3.77
N PRO A 55 27.54 -27.96 4.95
CA PRO A 55 26.39 -27.11 5.26
C PRO A 55 26.49 -25.83 4.42
N ALA A 56 25.38 -25.45 3.77
CA ALA A 56 25.24 -24.17 3.09
C ALA A 56 25.36 -23.06 4.13
N THR A 57 26.54 -22.49 4.25
CA THR A 57 26.76 -21.19 4.88
C THR A 57 26.12 -20.14 3.96
N ASP A 58 25.17 -19.42 4.48
CA ASP A 58 24.52 -18.27 3.88
C ASP A 58 25.57 -17.14 3.74
N ILE A 59 26.37 -17.19 2.67
CA ILE A 59 27.37 -16.16 2.35
C ILE A 59 26.62 -15.04 1.66
N SER A 60 26.16 -14.06 2.45
CA SER A 60 25.63 -12.81 1.94
C SER A 60 26.70 -12.10 1.10
N PHE A 61 26.52 -12.11 -0.23
CA PHE A 61 27.40 -11.39 -1.15
C PHE A 61 27.45 -9.89 -0.82
N PRO A 62 28.66 -9.26 -0.75
CA PRO A 62 28.77 -7.84 -0.48
C PRO A 62 27.96 -7.01 -1.48
N ALA A 63 27.28 -5.97 -1.00
CA ALA A 63 26.48 -5.08 -1.84
C ALA A 63 27.28 -4.48 -3.02
N LYS A 64 28.57 -4.20 -2.81
CA LYS A 64 29.48 -3.74 -3.88
C LYS A 64 29.58 -4.76 -5.02
N LEU A 65 29.77 -6.04 -4.70
CA LEU A 65 29.89 -7.10 -5.70
C LEU A 65 28.58 -7.28 -6.46
N ARG A 66 27.42 -7.29 -5.77
CA ARG A 66 26.10 -7.36 -6.40
C ARG A 66 25.88 -6.23 -7.39
N ARG A 67 26.27 -5.01 -7.00
CA ARG A 67 26.17 -3.82 -7.86
C ARG A 67 27.08 -3.93 -9.08
N THR A 68 28.31 -4.37 -8.93
CA THR A 68 29.26 -4.56 -10.03
C THR A 68 28.77 -5.62 -11.02
N LEU A 69 28.26 -6.76 -10.53
CA LEU A 69 27.65 -7.79 -11.38
C LEU A 69 26.45 -7.22 -12.15
N TYR A 70 25.51 -6.60 -11.46
CA TYR A 70 24.33 -5.99 -12.07
C TYR A 70 24.70 -4.97 -13.17
N GLN A 71 25.61 -4.03 -12.87
CA GLN A 71 26.03 -2.98 -13.82
C GLN A 71 26.71 -3.59 -15.06
N SER A 72 27.43 -4.70 -14.89
CA SER A 72 28.07 -5.41 -16.00
C SER A 72 27.04 -6.10 -16.91
N PHE A 73 26.05 -6.76 -16.33
CA PHE A 73 24.93 -7.32 -17.10
C PHE A 73 24.13 -6.22 -17.81
N TYR A 74 23.82 -5.14 -17.11
CA TYR A 74 23.10 -3.98 -17.65
C TYR A 74 23.82 -3.32 -18.83
N ALA A 75 25.16 -3.19 -18.75
CA ALA A 75 25.97 -2.60 -19.83
C ALA A 75 26.02 -3.48 -21.07
N LEU A 76 25.93 -4.80 -20.91
CA LEU A 76 25.99 -5.79 -22.00
C LEU A 76 24.60 -6.17 -22.55
N ASP A 77 23.53 -5.66 -21.93
CA ASP A 77 22.15 -5.97 -22.35
C ASP A 77 21.89 -5.47 -23.78
N ARG A 78 21.83 -6.41 -24.71
CA ARG A 78 21.55 -6.21 -26.16
C ARG A 78 20.17 -6.73 -26.56
N GLY A 79 19.33 -7.09 -25.58
CA GLY A 79 18.04 -7.71 -25.83
C GLY A 79 18.04 -9.23 -25.85
N ASP A 80 19.21 -9.87 -25.84
CA ASP A 80 19.36 -11.30 -25.61
C ASP A 80 19.54 -11.56 -24.11
N ASP A 81 18.74 -12.46 -23.54
CA ASP A 81 18.77 -12.72 -22.09
C ASP A 81 20.11 -13.37 -21.64
N TRP A 82 20.82 -14.07 -22.49
CA TRP A 82 22.05 -14.80 -22.18
C TRP A 82 23.30 -14.07 -22.66
N ILE A 83 24.30 -13.94 -21.78
CA ILE A 83 25.58 -13.25 -22.04
C ILE A 83 26.73 -14.25 -21.83
N ASP A 84 27.64 -14.35 -22.77
CA ASP A 84 28.85 -15.18 -22.65
C ASP A 84 29.75 -14.71 -21.51
N LEU A 85 30.40 -15.64 -20.79
CA LEU A 85 31.21 -15.32 -19.61
C LEU A 85 32.45 -14.48 -19.94
N ALA A 86 33.01 -14.57 -21.15
CA ALA A 86 34.18 -13.79 -21.52
C ALA A 86 33.88 -12.28 -21.67
N PRO A 87 32.85 -11.85 -22.45
CA PRO A 87 32.38 -10.47 -22.44
C PRO A 87 31.97 -9.99 -21.05
N LEU A 88 31.26 -10.83 -20.26
CA LEU A 88 30.85 -10.48 -18.91
C LEU A 88 32.05 -10.20 -18.00
N GLY A 89 33.09 -11.06 -18.05
CA GLY A 89 34.33 -10.86 -17.28
C GLY A 89 35.05 -9.56 -17.65
N ASN A 90 35.05 -9.17 -18.92
CA ASN A 90 35.59 -7.89 -19.37
C ASN A 90 34.75 -6.70 -18.86
N ALA A 91 33.43 -6.79 -18.92
CA ALA A 91 32.54 -5.77 -18.42
C ALA A 91 32.68 -5.58 -16.88
N ILE A 92 32.82 -6.67 -16.11
CA ILE A 92 33.08 -6.60 -14.68
C ILE A 92 34.37 -5.83 -14.38
N LYS A 93 35.46 -6.10 -15.11
CA LYS A 93 36.71 -5.38 -14.96
C LYS A 93 36.65 -3.92 -15.40
N GLN A 94 35.77 -3.59 -16.35
CA GLN A 94 35.50 -2.19 -16.74
C GLN A 94 34.74 -1.45 -15.63
N GLN A 95 33.80 -2.10 -14.96
CA GLN A 95 33.07 -1.50 -13.85
C GLN A 95 33.90 -1.41 -12.55
N ASP A 96 34.72 -2.41 -12.27
CA ASP A 96 35.65 -2.41 -11.14
C ASP A 96 37.04 -2.93 -11.59
N PRO A 97 37.99 -2.05 -11.96
CA PRO A 97 39.33 -2.45 -12.38
C PRO A 97 40.09 -3.25 -11.34
N THR A 98 39.70 -3.16 -10.07
CA THR A 98 40.34 -3.89 -8.95
C THR A 98 39.73 -5.27 -8.74
N PHE A 99 38.68 -5.64 -9.50
CA PHE A 99 37.97 -6.89 -9.32
C PHE A 99 38.86 -8.09 -9.62
N SER A 100 38.91 -9.03 -8.66
CA SER A 100 39.45 -10.35 -8.82
C SER A 100 38.57 -11.37 -8.14
N VAL A 101 38.29 -12.49 -8.80
CA VAL A 101 37.50 -13.60 -8.23
C VAL A 101 38.14 -14.16 -6.96
N ALA A 102 39.50 -14.11 -6.87
CA ALA A 102 40.22 -14.57 -5.71
C ALA A 102 39.97 -13.73 -4.44
N GLN A 103 39.55 -12.43 -4.58
CA GLN A 103 39.16 -11.61 -3.44
C GLN A 103 37.91 -12.12 -2.73
N TYR A 104 37.15 -12.96 -3.42
CA TYR A 104 35.92 -13.56 -2.91
C TYR A 104 36.06 -15.06 -2.67
N ASN A 105 37.31 -15.57 -2.63
CA ASN A 105 37.65 -16.98 -2.41
C ASN A 105 37.17 -17.95 -3.50
N TYR A 106 37.03 -17.49 -4.77
CA TYR A 106 36.69 -18.32 -5.90
C TYR A 106 37.88 -18.43 -6.88
N GLY A 107 38.01 -19.59 -7.51
CA GLY A 107 39.06 -19.81 -8.51
C GLY A 107 38.69 -19.31 -9.90
N ARG A 108 37.38 -19.32 -10.22
CA ARG A 108 36.86 -18.97 -11.55
C ARG A 108 35.62 -18.10 -11.43
N LEU A 109 35.36 -17.28 -12.47
CA LEU A 109 34.16 -16.45 -12.56
C LEU A 109 32.88 -17.30 -12.52
N SER A 110 32.87 -18.45 -13.16
CA SER A 110 31.70 -19.36 -13.15
C SER A 110 31.35 -19.86 -11.73
N GLU A 111 32.32 -20.10 -10.88
CA GLU A 111 32.10 -20.52 -9.49
C GLU A 111 31.52 -19.38 -8.65
N LEU A 112 32.01 -18.15 -8.84
CA LEU A 112 31.48 -16.97 -8.21
C LEU A 112 30.03 -16.68 -8.64
N LEU A 113 29.71 -16.82 -9.94
CA LEU A 113 28.37 -16.61 -10.46
C LEU A 113 27.40 -17.70 -9.98
N GLU A 114 27.86 -18.94 -9.83
CA GLU A 114 27.05 -20.03 -9.27
C GLU A 114 26.70 -19.79 -7.79
N ALA A 115 27.66 -19.27 -7.03
CA ALA A 115 27.42 -18.86 -5.64
C ALA A 115 26.46 -17.65 -5.53
N ALA A 116 26.32 -16.86 -6.60
CA ALA A 116 25.35 -15.76 -6.72
C ALA A 116 24.02 -16.22 -7.35
N ALA A 117 23.57 -17.45 -7.08
CA ALA A 117 22.41 -18.08 -7.72
C ALA A 117 21.06 -17.36 -7.43
N ASP A 118 21.01 -16.52 -6.42
CA ASP A 118 19.86 -15.63 -6.14
C ASP A 118 19.76 -14.46 -7.13
N LEU A 119 20.87 -14.05 -7.73
CA LEU A 119 20.97 -12.92 -8.67
C LEU A 119 21.17 -13.37 -10.11
N VAL A 120 21.95 -14.44 -10.34
CA VAL A 120 22.41 -14.87 -11.65
C VAL A 120 22.02 -16.33 -11.92
N GLU A 121 21.63 -16.61 -13.15
CA GLU A 121 21.47 -17.95 -13.69
C GLU A 121 22.64 -18.28 -14.60
N LEU A 122 23.29 -19.42 -14.38
CA LEU A 122 24.46 -19.86 -15.12
C LEU A 122 24.12 -21.07 -16.01
N ASP A 123 24.42 -20.97 -17.30
CA ASP A 123 24.40 -22.06 -18.28
C ASP A 123 25.83 -22.55 -18.52
N ARG A 124 26.28 -23.51 -17.72
CA ARG A 124 27.65 -24.06 -17.80
C ARG A 124 27.98 -24.73 -19.16
N PRO A 125 27.09 -25.54 -19.75
CA PRO A 125 27.37 -26.16 -21.03
C PRO A 125 27.69 -25.16 -22.14
N ASN A 126 27.01 -24.03 -22.16
CA ASN A 126 27.17 -23.00 -23.18
C ASN A 126 28.04 -21.82 -22.73
N ASN A 127 28.65 -21.91 -21.53
CA ASN A 127 29.55 -20.90 -20.94
C ASN A 127 28.97 -19.48 -20.93
N ARG A 128 27.69 -19.33 -20.52
CA ARG A 128 26.93 -18.07 -20.53
C ARG A 128 26.14 -17.91 -19.24
N ALA A 129 25.78 -16.66 -18.92
CA ALA A 129 25.02 -16.31 -17.73
C ALA A 129 23.97 -15.24 -18.05
N ARG A 130 22.93 -15.13 -17.23
CA ARG A 130 21.94 -14.05 -17.28
C ARG A 130 21.50 -13.64 -15.89
N LEU A 131 20.92 -12.45 -15.77
CA LEU A 131 20.24 -12.07 -14.54
C LEU A 131 19.01 -12.98 -14.33
N ARG A 132 18.73 -13.25 -13.06
CA ARG A 132 17.61 -14.10 -12.70
C ARG A 132 16.38 -13.25 -12.53
N ASN A 133 15.61 -12.74 -12.71
CA ASN A 133 14.34 -12.09 -12.45
C ASN A 133 14.45 -10.58 -12.11
N PRO A 134 14.32 -9.70 -13.12
CA PRO A 134 14.09 -10.00 -14.53
C PRO A 134 15.39 -10.29 -15.29
N ALA A 135 15.30 -11.15 -16.30
CA ALA A 135 16.47 -11.50 -17.13
C ALA A 135 16.95 -10.30 -17.96
N ASN A 136 16.04 -9.48 -18.47
CA ASN A 136 16.33 -8.24 -19.19
C ASN A 136 15.79 -7.03 -18.44
N ILE A 137 16.68 -6.31 -17.76
CA ILE A 137 16.35 -5.14 -16.92
C ILE A 137 15.85 -3.96 -17.76
N LYS A 138 16.44 -3.70 -18.93
CA LYS A 138 16.04 -2.56 -19.76
C LYS A 138 14.64 -2.73 -20.31
N ALA A 139 14.35 -3.90 -20.88
CA ALA A 139 13.00 -4.22 -21.36
C ALA A 139 11.96 -4.20 -20.24
N PHE A 140 12.32 -4.71 -19.06
CA PHE A 140 11.49 -4.69 -17.88
C PHE A 140 11.16 -3.27 -17.40
N LEU A 141 12.16 -2.38 -17.31
CA LEU A 141 11.95 -0.98 -16.97
C LEU A 141 11.12 -0.27 -18.01
N ILE A 142 11.41 -0.45 -19.31
CA ILE A 142 10.61 0.15 -20.40
C ILE A 142 9.14 -0.27 -20.27
N LYS A 143 8.87 -1.53 -19.98
CA LYS A 143 7.51 -2.02 -19.76
C LYS A 143 6.88 -1.34 -18.54
N ALA A 144 7.59 -1.25 -17.41
CA ALA A 144 7.10 -0.58 -16.22
C ALA A 144 6.74 0.89 -16.44
N PHE A 145 7.51 1.59 -17.27
CA PHE A 145 7.21 2.97 -17.66
C PHE A 145 6.06 3.07 -18.67
N SER A 146 5.94 2.12 -19.60
CA SER A 146 4.89 2.11 -20.62
C SER A 146 3.50 1.90 -20.03
N ASP A 147 3.44 1.20 -18.91
CA ASP A 147 2.19 0.90 -18.19
C ASP A 147 1.73 2.09 -17.32
N ILE A 148 2.54 3.17 -17.23
CA ILE A 148 2.21 4.36 -16.43
C ILE A 148 2.00 5.55 -17.39
N SER A 149 0.79 6.12 -17.39
CA SER A 149 0.50 7.32 -18.17
C SER A 149 0.94 8.58 -17.44
N SER A 150 1.61 9.50 -18.13
CA SER A 150 1.95 10.82 -17.59
C SER A 150 1.65 11.90 -18.63
N ASN A 151 1.13 13.06 -18.21
CA ASN A 151 0.69 14.13 -19.10
C ASN A 151 1.85 14.90 -19.73
N ASP A 152 2.99 14.97 -19.07
CA ASP A 152 4.21 15.70 -19.48
C ASP A 152 5.42 14.77 -19.69
N GLY A 153 5.20 13.45 -19.64
CA GLY A 153 6.24 12.44 -19.75
C GLY A 153 7.07 12.24 -18.48
N TRP A 154 6.87 13.04 -17.44
CA TRP A 154 7.50 12.86 -16.14
C TRP A 154 6.58 12.08 -15.21
N ILE A 155 7.09 11.01 -14.60
CA ILE A 155 6.38 10.11 -13.73
C ILE A 155 7.00 10.20 -12.33
N HIS A 156 6.19 10.24 -11.29
CA HIS A 156 6.69 10.20 -9.93
C HIS A 156 7.44 8.89 -9.67
N LEU A 157 8.62 8.94 -9.07
CA LEU A 157 9.48 7.78 -8.86
C LEU A 157 8.79 6.66 -8.07
N ALA A 158 7.96 7.01 -7.11
CA ALA A 158 7.19 6.02 -6.32
C ALA A 158 6.18 5.25 -7.19
N SER A 159 5.56 5.90 -8.18
CA SER A 159 4.64 5.23 -9.11
C SER A 159 5.37 4.19 -9.97
N VAL A 160 6.59 4.52 -10.42
CA VAL A 160 7.43 3.55 -11.14
C VAL A 160 7.84 2.40 -10.23
N GLY A 161 8.21 2.67 -8.97
CA GLY A 161 8.51 1.63 -7.98
C GLY A 161 7.33 0.69 -7.74
N HIS A 162 6.13 1.25 -7.64
CA HIS A 162 4.91 0.46 -7.50
C HIS A 162 4.67 -0.44 -8.72
N GLN A 163 4.79 0.09 -9.94
CA GLN A 163 4.62 -0.67 -11.18
C GLN A 163 5.67 -1.76 -11.35
N VAL A 164 6.92 -1.48 -10.99
CA VAL A 164 8.01 -2.46 -10.96
C VAL A 164 7.66 -3.63 -10.03
N ASN A 165 7.15 -3.35 -8.84
CA ASN A 165 6.73 -4.38 -7.90
C ASN A 165 5.46 -5.13 -8.35
N GLN A 166 4.55 -4.49 -9.09
CA GLN A 166 3.40 -5.18 -9.69
C GLN A 166 3.81 -6.16 -10.78
N LEU A 167 4.74 -5.75 -11.65
CA LEU A 167 5.24 -6.59 -12.74
C LEU A 167 6.12 -7.74 -12.22
N ASN A 168 6.82 -7.50 -11.11
CA ASN A 168 7.70 -8.48 -10.50
C ASN A 168 7.72 -8.31 -8.97
N PRO A 169 6.86 -9.03 -8.22
CA PRO A 169 6.80 -8.95 -6.75
C PRO A 169 8.10 -9.33 -6.03
N GLU A 170 8.98 -10.09 -6.68
CA GLU A 170 10.28 -10.48 -6.12
C GLU A 170 11.38 -9.44 -6.39
N PHE A 171 11.07 -8.39 -7.14
CA PHE A 171 12.05 -7.34 -7.43
C PHE A 171 12.38 -6.55 -6.16
N SER A 172 13.68 -6.42 -5.89
CA SER A 172 14.19 -5.56 -4.81
C SER A 172 15.52 -4.93 -5.24
N ALA A 173 15.65 -3.62 -5.10
CA ALA A 173 16.89 -2.91 -5.39
C ALA A 173 18.07 -3.45 -4.55
N SER A 174 17.84 -3.97 -3.36
CA SER A 174 18.86 -4.57 -2.50
C SER A 174 19.46 -5.86 -3.07
N LYS A 175 18.69 -6.65 -3.82
CA LYS A 175 19.20 -7.84 -4.56
C LYS A 175 20.31 -7.46 -5.54
N TYR A 176 20.24 -6.23 -6.10
CA TYR A 176 21.22 -5.68 -7.04
C TYR A 176 22.28 -4.80 -6.35
N GLY A 177 22.32 -4.76 -5.01
CA GLY A 177 23.32 -4.05 -4.23
C GLY A 177 23.06 -2.54 -4.06
N PHE A 178 21.84 -2.05 -4.27
CA PHE A 178 21.44 -0.65 -4.05
C PHE A 178 20.65 -0.53 -2.75
N ARG A 179 20.90 0.50 -1.96
CA ARG A 179 20.19 0.73 -0.70
C ARG A 179 18.75 1.22 -0.92
N LYS A 180 18.51 1.96 -2.02
CA LYS A 180 17.21 2.56 -2.35
C LYS A 180 16.89 2.35 -3.83
N PHE A 181 15.61 2.24 -4.14
CA PHE A 181 15.13 2.15 -5.53
C PHE A 181 15.59 3.35 -6.37
N ARG A 182 15.68 4.55 -5.77
CA ARG A 182 16.24 5.73 -6.43
C ARG A 182 17.66 5.51 -6.94
N GLU A 183 18.55 4.96 -6.12
CA GLU A 183 19.95 4.70 -6.51
C GLU A 183 20.03 3.68 -7.65
N PHE A 184 19.12 2.69 -7.65
CA PHE A 184 18.98 1.74 -8.75
C PHE A 184 18.58 2.44 -10.04
N ILE A 185 17.57 3.34 -10.02
CA ILE A 185 17.14 4.12 -11.18
C ILE A 185 18.23 5.11 -11.64
N GLU A 186 18.95 5.75 -10.73
CA GLU A 186 20.10 6.61 -11.06
C GLU A 186 21.19 5.84 -11.81
N SER A 187 21.37 4.55 -11.55
CA SER A 187 22.33 3.71 -12.28
C SER A 187 21.91 3.40 -13.71
N CYS A 188 20.63 3.63 -14.07
CA CYS A 188 20.08 3.47 -15.41
C CYS A 188 20.02 4.80 -16.18
N SER A 189 20.95 5.71 -15.97
CA SER A 189 20.95 7.08 -16.53
C SER A 189 21.08 7.14 -18.05
N ASP A 190 21.45 6.07 -18.72
CA ASP A 190 21.43 5.93 -20.19
C ASP A 190 19.99 5.77 -20.71
N LEU A 191 19.10 5.17 -19.94
CA LEU A 191 17.71 4.86 -20.27
C LEU A 191 16.70 5.85 -19.63
N ILE A 192 17.01 6.37 -18.45
CA ILE A 192 16.06 7.14 -17.63
C ILE A 192 16.67 8.48 -17.25
N ASP A 193 15.91 9.56 -17.48
CA ASP A 193 16.18 10.88 -16.90
C ASP A 193 15.53 10.97 -15.53
N LEU A 194 16.26 11.48 -14.52
CA LEU A 194 15.75 11.72 -13.17
C LEU A 194 15.80 13.22 -12.86
N LYS A 195 14.70 13.75 -12.35
CA LYS A 195 14.56 15.14 -11.90
C LYS A 195 14.19 15.13 -10.42
N LYS A 196 14.91 15.92 -9.62
CA LYS A 196 14.57 16.23 -8.25
C LYS A 196 13.74 17.51 -8.22
N ASP A 197 12.65 17.50 -7.50
CA ASP A 197 11.85 18.68 -7.21
C ASP A 197 12.04 19.05 -5.73
N ASP A 198 12.72 20.14 -5.51
CA ASP A 198 13.02 20.69 -4.18
C ASP A 198 12.04 21.80 -3.79
N SER A 199 11.03 22.08 -4.62
CA SER A 199 10.00 23.07 -4.31
C SER A 199 9.03 22.57 -3.25
N VAL A 200 9.05 21.25 -2.98
CA VAL A 200 8.21 20.57 -1.98
C VAL A 200 9.11 19.80 -1.01
N TYR A 201 8.84 19.88 0.28
CA TYR A 201 9.53 19.09 1.28
C TYR A 201 8.62 17.94 1.78
N PRO A 202 9.08 16.67 1.83
CA PRO A 202 10.36 16.17 1.34
C PRO A 202 10.45 16.20 -0.20
N SER A 203 11.68 16.46 -0.71
CA SER A 203 11.94 16.56 -2.15
C SER A 203 11.35 15.40 -2.93
N ARG A 204 10.58 15.70 -3.97
CA ARG A 204 9.98 14.70 -4.86
C ARG A 204 10.92 14.36 -6.01
N TYR A 205 10.89 13.12 -6.45
CA TYR A 205 11.70 12.65 -7.57
C TYR A 205 10.80 12.22 -8.71
N TYR A 206 11.08 12.75 -9.90
CA TYR A 206 10.37 12.42 -11.12
C TYR A 206 11.33 11.79 -12.12
N VAL A 207 10.82 10.82 -12.88
CA VAL A 207 11.60 10.06 -13.86
C VAL A 207 10.84 9.99 -15.18
N ARG A 208 11.59 9.88 -16.27
CA ARG A 208 11.04 9.61 -17.60
C ARG A 208 12.00 8.78 -18.44
N LEU A 209 11.47 8.02 -19.40
CA LEU A 209 12.33 7.37 -20.40
C LEU A 209 13.00 8.42 -21.28
N ARG A 210 14.30 8.28 -21.44
CA ARG A 210 15.09 9.14 -22.34
C ARG A 210 14.72 8.84 -23.78
N GLN A 211 14.30 9.87 -24.54
CA GLN A 211 14.05 9.71 -25.96
C GLN A 211 15.39 9.58 -26.72
N PRO A 212 15.49 8.67 -27.70
CA PRO A 212 16.70 8.58 -28.53
C PRO A 212 16.95 9.92 -29.22
N LYS A 213 18.18 10.45 -29.11
CA LYS A 213 18.60 11.67 -29.78
C LYS A 213 18.55 11.41 -31.29
N THR A 214 17.65 12.06 -32.00
CA THR A 214 17.68 12.15 -33.46
C THR A 214 18.97 12.85 -33.89
N PRO A 215 19.72 12.34 -34.90
CA PRO A 215 20.92 12.99 -35.38
C PRO A 215 20.57 14.37 -35.95
N PRO A 216 21.47 15.38 -35.85
CA PRO A 216 21.21 16.75 -36.30
C PRO A 216 20.94 16.79 -37.82
N LYS A 217 19.79 17.33 -38.21
CA LYS A 217 19.49 17.65 -39.58
C LYS A 217 20.41 18.76 -40.08
N VAL A 218 21.14 18.48 -41.16
CA VAL A 218 21.90 19.43 -41.95
C VAL A 218 20.94 20.51 -42.52
N PRO A 219 21.27 21.81 -42.50
CA PRO A 219 20.40 22.86 -42.98
C PRO A 219 20.38 22.88 -44.51
N GLY A 220 19.24 22.55 -45.11
CA GLY A 220 18.95 22.72 -46.52
C GLY A 220 17.93 23.83 -46.72
N LYS A 221 18.23 24.71 -47.65
CA LYS A 221 17.61 26.01 -48.00
C LYS A 221 16.12 25.97 -48.31
N SER A 222 15.51 27.05 -47.91
CA SER A 222 14.20 27.63 -48.17
C SER A 222 13.51 27.31 -49.52
N SER A 223 12.21 27.01 -49.45
CA SER A 223 11.23 27.56 -50.41
C SER A 223 9.88 27.72 -49.69
N GLU A 224 9.41 28.94 -49.65
CA GLU A 224 8.09 29.38 -49.22
C GLU A 224 6.99 28.75 -50.08
N SER A 225 5.99 28.19 -49.45
CA SER A 225 4.64 28.15 -50.01
C SER A 225 3.61 28.19 -48.89
N THR A 226 2.92 29.28 -48.86
CA THR A 226 1.77 29.63 -48.04
C THR A 226 0.62 28.66 -48.28
N LYS A 227 0.22 27.90 -47.23
CA LYS A 227 -1.09 27.25 -47.17
C LYS A 227 -1.70 27.43 -45.79
N LEU A 228 -2.93 27.97 -45.78
CA LEU A 228 -3.81 28.16 -44.64
C LEU A 228 -3.97 26.89 -43.80
N PRO A 229 -4.09 27.00 -42.47
CA PRO A 229 -4.30 25.86 -41.61
C PRO A 229 -5.77 25.40 -41.62
N SER A 230 -6.00 24.16 -42.04
CA SER A 230 -7.26 23.46 -41.82
C SER A 230 -7.44 23.11 -40.33
N PRO A 231 -8.66 23.11 -39.77
CA PRO A 231 -8.88 22.82 -38.37
C PRO A 231 -8.55 21.34 -38.09
N ARG A 232 -7.54 21.12 -37.26
CA ARG A 232 -7.19 19.77 -36.74
C ARG A 232 -8.33 19.28 -35.83
N ARG A 233 -9.01 18.23 -36.25
CA ARG A 233 -9.83 17.41 -35.32
C ARG A 233 -8.95 16.94 -34.18
N PRO A 234 -9.36 17.12 -32.92
CA PRO A 234 -8.65 16.56 -31.77
C PRO A 234 -8.71 15.03 -31.85
N LYS A 235 -7.55 14.37 -31.79
CA LYS A 235 -7.47 12.93 -31.58
C LYS A 235 -8.11 12.61 -30.21
N PRO A 236 -8.92 11.58 -30.09
CA PRO A 236 -9.46 11.20 -28.79
C PRO A 236 -8.29 10.85 -27.87
N LYS A 237 -8.10 11.63 -26.80
CA LYS A 237 -7.23 11.29 -25.69
C LYS A 237 -7.84 10.04 -25.06
N SER A 238 -7.08 8.97 -24.92
CA SER A 238 -7.43 7.88 -24.04
C SER A 238 -7.42 8.45 -22.61
N ARG A 239 -8.58 8.92 -22.13
CA ARG A 239 -8.74 9.34 -20.75
C ARG A 239 -8.72 8.08 -19.89
N GLN A 240 -7.74 7.98 -18.99
CA GLN A 240 -8.00 7.23 -17.75
C GLN A 240 -9.24 7.86 -17.13
N PRO A 241 -10.22 7.07 -16.67
CA PRO A 241 -11.36 7.65 -16.01
C PRO A 241 -10.86 8.48 -14.83
N ASP A 242 -11.23 9.76 -14.80
CA ASP A 242 -10.94 10.63 -13.67
C ASP A 242 -11.59 9.97 -12.43
N ILE A 243 -10.81 9.66 -11.40
CA ILE A 243 -11.33 9.11 -10.15
C ILE A 243 -12.28 10.14 -9.54
N VAL A 244 -13.53 9.76 -9.39
CA VAL A 244 -14.59 10.66 -8.91
C VAL A 244 -15.27 10.09 -7.67
N ARG A 245 -15.87 10.96 -6.87
CA ARG A 245 -16.71 10.55 -5.73
C ARG A 245 -18.03 9.94 -6.20
N LEU A 246 -18.63 9.09 -5.37
CA LEU A 246 -19.84 8.37 -5.72
C LEU A 246 -21.00 9.30 -6.14
N LEU A 247 -21.21 10.42 -5.42
CA LEU A 247 -22.26 11.38 -5.75
C LEU A 247 -21.96 12.23 -7.00
N SER A 248 -20.70 12.33 -7.41
CA SER A 248 -20.31 12.91 -8.70
C SER A 248 -20.49 11.90 -9.83
N TYR A 249 -20.35 10.62 -9.56
CA TYR A 249 -20.55 9.54 -10.52
C TYR A 249 -22.02 9.27 -10.80
N ALA A 250 -22.86 9.21 -9.76
CA ALA A 250 -24.26 8.83 -9.88
C ALA A 250 -25.19 9.76 -9.07
N PHE A 251 -26.33 10.09 -9.67
CA PHE A 251 -27.42 10.76 -9.01
C PHE A 251 -28.20 9.79 -8.11
N PHE A 252 -28.48 10.21 -6.88
CA PHE A 252 -29.30 9.48 -5.91
C PHE A 252 -30.65 10.17 -5.80
N PRO A 253 -31.76 9.56 -6.29
CA PRO A 253 -33.08 10.21 -6.27
C PRO A 253 -33.53 10.62 -4.88
N ASN A 254 -33.31 9.78 -3.89
CA ASN A 254 -33.45 10.10 -2.47
C ASN A 254 -32.23 9.55 -1.72
N LEU A 255 -31.31 10.43 -1.34
CA LEU A 255 -30.04 10.03 -0.73
C LEU A 255 -30.26 9.35 0.63
N GLU A 256 -31.11 9.90 1.48
CA GLU A 256 -31.30 9.36 2.83
C GLU A 256 -32.00 8.01 2.81
N ASP A 257 -33.04 7.84 1.98
CA ASP A 257 -33.74 6.56 1.82
C ASP A 257 -32.81 5.49 1.24
N ALA A 258 -31.93 5.83 0.28
CA ALA A 258 -30.98 4.90 -0.29
C ALA A 258 -30.00 4.37 0.77
N TYR A 259 -29.47 5.24 1.61
CA TYR A 259 -28.58 4.83 2.71
C TYR A 259 -29.34 4.11 3.83
N HIS A 260 -30.60 4.46 4.08
CA HIS A 260 -31.44 3.72 5.01
C HIS A 260 -31.66 2.28 4.53
N GLN A 261 -32.05 2.10 3.27
CA GLN A 261 -32.21 0.77 2.67
C GLN A 261 -30.90 -0.05 2.73
N LEU A 262 -29.77 0.56 2.42
CA LEU A 262 -28.47 -0.12 2.50
C LEU A 262 -28.15 -0.53 3.95
N ALA A 263 -28.41 0.34 4.92
CA ALA A 263 -28.18 0.06 6.33
C ALA A 263 -29.07 -1.07 6.86
N ASP A 264 -30.33 -1.14 6.41
CA ASP A 264 -31.29 -2.18 6.78
C ASP A 264 -31.00 -3.53 6.11
N LEU A 265 -30.50 -3.49 4.87
CA LEU A 265 -30.12 -4.67 4.10
C LEU A 265 -28.83 -5.29 4.66
N ALA A 266 -27.87 -4.47 5.08
CA ALA A 266 -26.60 -4.92 5.59
C ALA A 266 -26.69 -5.58 6.99
N LEU A 267 -25.65 -6.31 7.38
CA LEU A 267 -25.51 -6.76 8.76
C LEU A 267 -25.66 -5.58 9.72
N PRO A 268 -26.42 -5.73 10.82
CA PRO A 268 -26.67 -4.65 11.76
C PRO A 268 -25.37 -4.03 12.27
N GLU A 269 -25.21 -2.73 12.05
CA GLU A 269 -24.06 -1.94 12.50
C GLU A 269 -24.52 -0.52 12.83
N LYS A 270 -23.80 0.12 13.76
CA LYS A 270 -24.05 1.51 14.11
C LYS A 270 -23.30 2.43 13.16
N TRP A 271 -24.02 3.07 12.25
CA TRP A 271 -23.47 3.90 11.18
C TRP A 271 -23.34 5.39 11.56
N TYR A 272 -23.29 5.70 12.86
CA TYR A 272 -23.12 7.05 13.41
C TYR A 272 -22.33 7.02 14.72
N PHE A 273 -21.76 8.16 15.10
CA PHE A 273 -21.03 8.33 16.36
C PHE A 273 -22.00 8.77 17.49
N GLY A 274 -21.55 8.63 18.73
CA GLY A 274 -22.35 8.99 19.90
C GLY A 274 -23.47 8.01 20.23
N SER A 275 -24.40 8.37 21.11
CA SER A 275 -25.48 7.50 21.60
C SER A 275 -26.77 7.60 20.74
N VAL A 276 -26.99 8.71 20.03
CA VAL A 276 -28.15 8.95 19.18
C VAL A 276 -27.71 9.33 17.77
N PRO A 277 -28.54 9.03 16.76
CA PRO A 277 -28.26 9.50 15.39
C PRO A 277 -28.20 11.03 15.32
N PRO A 278 -27.35 11.61 14.46
CA PRO A 278 -27.29 13.05 14.26
C PRO A 278 -28.61 13.59 13.68
N ARG A 279 -28.93 14.86 13.98
CA ARG A 279 -30.15 15.52 13.48
C ARG A 279 -30.17 15.71 11.96
N GLY A 280 -29.00 15.75 11.32
CA GLY A 280 -28.86 15.81 9.87
C GLY A 280 -28.87 14.42 9.23
N PHE A 281 -27.87 14.14 8.38
CA PHE A 281 -27.74 12.86 7.70
C PHE A 281 -27.46 11.72 8.70
N ARG A 282 -28.33 10.70 8.73
CA ARG A 282 -28.34 9.65 9.78
C ARG A 282 -27.15 8.69 9.71
N TYR A 283 -26.49 8.54 8.57
CA TYR A 283 -25.53 7.48 8.29
C TYR A 283 -24.15 8.00 7.88
N PRO A 284 -23.50 8.89 8.66
CA PRO A 284 -22.24 9.52 8.26
C PRO A 284 -21.07 8.53 8.08
N ILE A 285 -21.06 7.44 8.86
CA ILE A 285 -20.04 6.38 8.73
C ILE A 285 -20.27 5.58 7.43
N LEU A 286 -21.51 5.19 7.15
CA LEU A 286 -21.87 4.43 5.94
C LEU A 286 -21.62 5.25 4.66
N ARG A 287 -21.92 6.55 4.71
CA ARG A 287 -21.63 7.46 3.58
C ARG A 287 -20.13 7.50 3.28
N ASN A 288 -19.31 7.73 4.30
CA ASN A 288 -17.86 7.71 4.17
C ASN A 288 -17.35 6.36 3.66
N TYR A 289 -17.84 5.26 4.24
CA TYR A 289 -17.49 3.91 3.83
C TYR A 289 -17.78 3.68 2.34
N LEU A 290 -18.99 3.97 1.89
CA LEU A 290 -19.41 3.69 0.52
C LEU A 290 -18.67 4.57 -0.49
N ASP A 291 -18.44 5.86 -0.17
CA ASP A 291 -17.74 6.81 -1.05
C ASP A 291 -16.29 6.39 -1.26
N TYR A 292 -15.56 6.07 -0.19
CA TYR A 292 -14.16 5.67 -0.31
C TYR A 292 -13.97 4.22 -0.81
N THR A 293 -14.91 3.33 -0.54
CA THR A 293 -14.94 2.00 -1.17
C THR A 293 -15.12 2.14 -2.68
N PHE A 294 -16.01 3.03 -3.12
CA PHE A 294 -16.21 3.32 -4.55
C PHE A 294 -14.94 3.90 -5.20
N ILE A 295 -14.26 4.84 -4.54
CA ILE A 295 -12.95 5.37 -4.99
C ILE A 295 -11.93 4.24 -5.11
N ARG A 296 -11.82 3.37 -4.11
CA ARG A 296 -10.89 2.24 -4.15
C ARG A 296 -11.20 1.28 -5.30
N LEU A 297 -12.46 0.98 -5.53
CA LEU A 297 -12.90 0.12 -6.64
C LEU A 297 -12.56 0.73 -8.01
N GLN A 298 -12.60 2.06 -8.16
CA GLN A 298 -12.14 2.73 -9.38
C GLN A 298 -10.63 2.55 -9.58
N TYR A 299 -9.80 2.72 -8.54
CA TYR A 299 -8.37 2.44 -8.62
C TYR A 299 -8.07 1.00 -9.03
N GLU A 300 -8.94 0.06 -8.66
CA GLU A 300 -8.81 -1.36 -8.99
C GLU A 300 -9.53 -1.75 -10.29
N ASN A 301 -10.15 -0.80 -11.01
CA ASN A 301 -10.97 -1.06 -12.20
C ASN A 301 -12.08 -2.09 -11.96
N LYS A 302 -12.71 -2.04 -10.78
CA LYS A 302 -13.78 -2.95 -10.34
C LYS A 302 -15.19 -2.35 -10.39
N VAL A 303 -15.32 -1.11 -10.83
CA VAL A 303 -16.61 -0.51 -11.20
C VAL A 303 -16.89 -0.90 -12.65
N THR A 304 -17.93 -1.69 -12.87
CA THR A 304 -18.19 -2.35 -14.16
C THR A 304 -19.40 -1.74 -14.86
N THR A 305 -19.30 -1.53 -16.15
CA THR A 305 -20.41 -1.13 -17.02
C THR A 305 -20.87 -2.33 -17.86
N SER A 306 -22.18 -2.49 -18.03
CA SER A 306 -22.75 -3.56 -18.87
C SER A 306 -22.30 -3.44 -20.33
N PRO A 307 -22.29 -4.54 -21.11
CA PRO A 307 -21.82 -4.51 -22.51
C PRO A 307 -22.57 -3.52 -23.40
N LYS A 308 -23.86 -3.28 -23.11
CA LYS A 308 -24.70 -2.30 -23.85
C LYS A 308 -24.54 -0.87 -23.34
N GLY A 309 -23.92 -0.67 -22.18
CA GLY A 309 -23.78 0.64 -21.57
C GLY A 309 -25.03 1.16 -20.85
N ASP A 310 -26.05 0.32 -20.65
CA ASP A 310 -27.32 0.71 -20.01
C ASP A 310 -27.24 0.70 -18.48
N TYR A 311 -26.34 -0.12 -17.93
CA TYR A 311 -26.16 -0.31 -16.49
C TYR A 311 -24.71 -0.18 -16.09
N SER A 312 -24.50 0.24 -14.82
CA SER A 312 -23.23 0.14 -14.11
C SER A 312 -23.45 -0.47 -12.74
N ALA A 313 -22.43 -1.16 -12.20
CA ALA A 313 -22.54 -1.79 -10.91
C ALA A 313 -21.18 -1.95 -10.22
N PHE A 314 -21.22 -2.05 -8.88
CA PHE A 314 -20.07 -2.44 -8.08
C PHE A 314 -20.49 -3.20 -6.81
N ASN A 315 -19.57 -3.98 -6.26
CA ASN A 315 -19.73 -4.67 -4.98
C ASN A 315 -19.44 -3.69 -3.84
N THR A 316 -20.41 -3.45 -2.94
CA THR A 316 -20.24 -2.53 -1.82
C THR A 316 -19.27 -3.03 -0.74
N GLY A 317 -18.91 -4.32 -0.74
CA GLY A 317 -18.15 -4.97 0.33
C GLY A 317 -18.98 -5.27 1.59
N LEU A 318 -20.23 -4.83 1.64
CA LEU A 318 -21.17 -5.17 2.70
C LEU A 318 -21.87 -6.48 2.39
N VAL A 319 -22.33 -7.15 3.44
CA VAL A 319 -23.10 -8.40 3.34
C VAL A 319 -24.40 -8.30 4.12
N ASP A 320 -25.39 -9.06 3.70
CA ASP A 320 -26.67 -9.20 4.38
C ASP A 320 -26.60 -10.20 5.56
N ARG A 321 -27.72 -10.49 6.21
CA ARG A 321 -27.82 -11.46 7.31
C ARG A 321 -27.58 -12.91 6.90
N LYS A 322 -27.53 -13.22 5.61
CA LYS A 322 -27.18 -14.53 5.06
C LYS A 322 -25.71 -14.59 4.63
N TYR A 323 -24.97 -13.48 4.81
CA TYR A 323 -23.60 -13.27 4.33
C TYR A 323 -23.46 -13.25 2.80
N GLU A 324 -24.54 -12.83 2.10
CA GLU A 324 -24.51 -12.57 0.66
C GLU A 324 -24.08 -11.11 0.40
N PHE A 325 -23.23 -10.89 -0.59
CA PHE A 325 -22.75 -9.55 -0.92
C PHE A 325 -23.87 -8.64 -1.44
N ILE A 326 -23.84 -7.39 -0.99
CA ILE A 326 -24.73 -6.32 -1.46
C ILE A 326 -24.02 -5.53 -2.55
N TYR A 327 -24.73 -5.29 -3.64
CA TYR A 327 -24.23 -4.57 -4.80
C TYR A 327 -25.02 -3.28 -5.00
N ALA A 328 -24.33 -2.23 -5.52
CA ALA A 328 -24.99 -1.03 -6.02
C ALA A 328 -25.22 -1.18 -7.52
N LEU A 329 -26.47 -1.04 -7.97
CA LEU A 329 -26.88 -1.09 -9.37
C LEU A 329 -27.33 0.29 -9.83
N PHE A 330 -26.77 0.76 -10.94
CA PHE A 330 -27.05 2.06 -11.54
C PHE A 330 -27.62 1.89 -12.95
N GLY A 331 -28.51 2.78 -13.33
CA GLY A 331 -29.00 2.95 -14.70
C GLY A 331 -28.35 4.15 -15.37
N ARG A 332 -28.26 4.11 -16.71
CA ARG A 332 -27.74 5.24 -17.50
C ARG A 332 -28.67 6.44 -17.37
N ASP A 333 -28.13 7.61 -17.06
CA ASP A 333 -28.94 8.82 -17.01
C ASP A 333 -29.32 9.28 -18.43
N THR A 334 -30.61 9.49 -18.63
CA THR A 334 -31.19 9.98 -19.89
C THR A 334 -31.84 11.35 -19.74
N TYR A 335 -31.82 11.94 -18.54
CA TYR A 335 -32.46 13.21 -18.22
C TYR A 335 -31.50 14.42 -18.33
N GLY A 336 -30.23 14.19 -18.73
CA GLY A 336 -29.24 15.26 -18.93
C GLY A 336 -28.70 15.85 -17.63
N ARG A 337 -28.65 15.06 -16.57
CA ARG A 337 -27.99 15.44 -15.31
C ARG A 337 -26.47 15.52 -15.48
N PRO A 338 -25.75 16.19 -14.56
CA PRO A 338 -24.28 16.19 -14.58
C PRO A 338 -23.66 14.79 -14.46
N GLN A 339 -24.35 13.87 -13.74
CA GLN A 339 -23.92 12.50 -13.55
C GLN A 339 -24.38 11.62 -14.74
N ASP A 340 -23.49 10.76 -15.22
CA ASP A 340 -23.80 9.78 -16.26
C ASP A 340 -24.74 8.67 -15.81
N TRP A 341 -24.87 8.49 -14.49
CA TRP A 341 -25.59 7.38 -13.87
C TRP A 341 -26.58 7.86 -12.81
N TYR A 342 -27.61 7.06 -12.52
CA TYR A 342 -28.46 7.22 -11.36
C TYR A 342 -28.59 5.90 -10.60
N LEU A 343 -28.67 5.95 -9.27
CA LEU A 343 -28.87 4.76 -8.45
C LEU A 343 -30.26 4.18 -8.72
N ILE A 344 -30.30 2.91 -9.15
CA ILE A 344 -31.53 2.12 -9.22
C ILE A 344 -31.83 1.57 -7.83
N ASN A 345 -30.92 0.78 -7.27
CA ASN A 345 -31.08 0.22 -5.92
C ASN A 345 -29.79 -0.44 -5.43
N PHE A 346 -29.75 -0.73 -4.12
CA PHE A 346 -28.86 -1.72 -3.54
C PHE A 346 -29.57 -3.08 -3.56
N CYS A 347 -28.88 -4.14 -4.02
CA CYS A 347 -29.50 -5.44 -4.22
C CYS A 347 -28.52 -6.59 -3.96
N ILE A 348 -29.07 -7.78 -3.77
CA ILE A 348 -28.35 -9.06 -3.65
C ILE A 348 -28.45 -9.78 -4.98
N LEU A 349 -27.37 -10.42 -5.42
CA LEU A 349 -27.30 -11.10 -6.70
C LEU A 349 -28.41 -12.16 -6.84
N GLY A 350 -29.23 -12.05 -7.89
CA GLY A 350 -30.32 -12.97 -8.17
C GLY A 350 -31.60 -12.77 -7.36
N GLU A 351 -31.58 -11.91 -6.33
CA GLU A 351 -32.78 -11.60 -5.53
C GLU A 351 -33.55 -10.39 -6.09
N GLY A 352 -34.89 -10.48 -6.11
CA GLY A 352 -35.73 -9.42 -6.61
C GLY A 352 -35.56 -9.14 -8.12
N ARG A 353 -36.07 -7.99 -8.57
CA ARG A 353 -35.95 -7.54 -9.97
C ARG A 353 -34.52 -7.05 -10.26
N GLU A 354 -33.99 -6.23 -9.38
CA GLU A 354 -32.68 -5.57 -9.50
C GLU A 354 -31.56 -6.59 -9.40
N GLY A 355 -31.63 -7.53 -8.46
CA GLY A 355 -30.65 -8.60 -8.31
C GLY A 355 -30.64 -9.59 -9.49
N LYS A 356 -31.80 -9.83 -10.14
CA LYS A 356 -31.87 -10.61 -11.39
C LYS A 356 -31.27 -9.84 -12.56
N THR A 357 -31.51 -8.53 -12.65
CA THR A 357 -30.84 -7.67 -13.64
C THR A 357 -29.32 -7.66 -13.45
N LEU A 358 -28.86 -7.52 -12.20
CA LEU A 358 -27.45 -7.60 -11.85
C LEU A 358 -26.82 -8.93 -12.30
N ALA A 359 -27.49 -10.06 -12.02
CA ALA A 359 -27.01 -11.38 -12.40
C ALA A 359 -26.95 -11.58 -13.92
N ALA A 360 -27.91 -11.04 -14.66
CA ALA A 360 -27.97 -11.15 -16.12
C ALA A 360 -26.91 -10.30 -16.82
N GLU A 361 -26.61 -9.09 -16.30
CA GLU A 361 -25.72 -8.14 -16.96
C GLU A 361 -24.24 -8.28 -16.51
N PHE A 362 -23.98 -8.70 -15.26
CA PHE A 362 -22.64 -8.65 -14.66
C PHE A 362 -22.17 -9.96 -14.02
N GLY A 363 -23.07 -10.76 -13.45
CA GLY A 363 -22.67 -11.87 -12.57
C GLY A 363 -22.06 -11.38 -11.24
N VAL A 364 -21.13 -12.16 -10.68
CA VAL A 364 -20.45 -11.83 -9.42
C VAL A 364 -19.36 -10.80 -9.66
N LEU A 365 -19.48 -9.64 -9.00
CA LEU A 365 -18.47 -8.59 -9.04
C LEU A 365 -17.54 -8.66 -7.81
N PRO A 366 -16.23 -8.43 -7.97
CA PRO A 366 -15.27 -8.47 -6.86
C PRO A 366 -15.44 -7.26 -5.93
N SER A 367 -15.20 -7.46 -4.63
CA SER A 367 -15.11 -6.39 -3.63
C SER A 367 -13.76 -5.65 -3.71
N ALA A 368 -13.68 -4.49 -3.03
CA ALA A 368 -12.43 -3.76 -2.88
C ALA A 368 -11.39 -4.57 -2.09
N ASN A 369 -10.12 -4.45 -2.47
CA ASN A 369 -8.99 -5.03 -1.76
C ASN A 369 -8.09 -3.91 -1.24
N TYR A 370 -7.87 -3.85 0.08
CA TYR A 370 -7.10 -2.78 0.71
C TYR A 370 -5.66 -3.17 1.07
N PHE A 371 -5.32 -4.45 1.04
CA PHE A 371 -3.98 -4.96 1.33
C PHE A 371 -3.65 -6.17 0.45
N ASN A 372 -2.37 -6.33 0.13
CA ASN A 372 -1.91 -7.43 -0.73
C ASN A 372 -1.47 -8.65 0.09
N GLN A 373 -0.90 -8.42 1.27
CA GLN A 373 -0.43 -9.48 2.14
C GLN A 373 -1.06 -9.35 3.53
N PRO A 374 -1.48 -10.46 4.17
CA PRO A 374 -2.00 -10.43 5.53
C PRO A 374 -1.05 -9.81 6.55
N ALA A 375 0.27 -9.88 6.32
CA ALA A 375 1.27 -9.27 7.18
C ALA A 375 1.18 -7.74 7.21
N ASP A 376 0.63 -7.11 6.16
CA ASP A 376 0.52 -5.65 6.06
C ASP A 376 -0.44 -5.05 7.09
N ILE A 377 -1.38 -5.86 7.61
CA ILE A 377 -2.37 -5.41 8.61
C ILE A 377 -1.90 -5.53 10.06
N PHE A 378 -0.70 -6.05 10.30
CA PHE A 378 -0.14 -6.22 11.64
C PHE A 378 1.09 -5.34 11.86
N TYR A 379 1.18 -4.79 13.08
CA TYR A 379 2.37 -4.07 13.51
C TYR A 379 3.48 -5.05 13.89
N ASP A 380 4.64 -4.88 13.28
CA ASP A 380 5.84 -5.66 13.62
C ASP A 380 6.55 -5.03 14.82
N SER A 381 6.33 -5.60 16.01
CA SER A 381 6.96 -5.11 17.25
C SER A 381 8.49 -5.26 17.29
N HIS A 382 9.08 -6.07 16.39
CA HIS A 382 10.54 -6.23 16.30
C HIS A 382 11.20 -5.11 15.49
N ALA A 383 10.43 -4.34 14.71
CA ALA A 383 10.96 -3.20 13.96
C ALA A 383 11.39 -2.01 14.85
N GLY A 384 11.14 -2.11 16.17
CA GLY A 384 11.43 -1.04 17.12
C GLY A 384 10.37 0.06 17.16
N ALA A 385 10.69 1.15 17.87
CA ALA A 385 9.79 2.30 17.96
C ALA A 385 9.77 3.10 16.64
N PRO A 386 8.61 3.64 16.24
CA PRO A 386 8.52 4.51 15.08
C PRO A 386 9.38 5.77 15.24
N GLN A 387 9.99 6.22 14.14
CA GLN A 387 10.60 7.53 14.05
C GLN A 387 9.51 8.57 13.83
N VAL A 388 9.34 9.51 14.76
CA VAL A 388 8.26 10.49 14.73
C VAL A 388 8.84 11.90 14.73
N ASP A 389 8.43 12.72 13.77
CA ASP A 389 8.69 14.16 13.80
C ASP A 389 7.60 14.86 14.65
N TRP A 390 7.82 14.87 15.97
CA TRP A 390 6.89 15.53 16.90
C TRP A 390 6.78 17.02 16.65
N ARG A 391 7.81 17.66 16.09
CA ARG A 391 7.74 19.09 15.78
C ARG A 391 6.68 19.35 14.73
N HIS A 392 6.74 18.61 13.62
CA HIS A 392 5.76 18.69 12.56
C HIS A 392 4.34 18.37 13.07
N ILE A 393 4.16 17.27 13.81
CA ILE A 393 2.85 16.89 14.36
C ILE A 393 2.27 17.95 15.29
N ILE A 394 3.10 18.53 16.16
CA ILE A 394 2.63 19.47 17.20
C ILE A 394 2.42 20.87 16.63
N GLN A 395 3.32 21.37 15.77
CA GLN A 395 3.26 22.74 15.27
C GLN A 395 2.34 22.86 14.04
N ASP A 396 2.48 21.94 13.08
CA ASP A 396 1.77 22.05 11.80
C ASP A 396 0.38 21.38 11.83
N ASN A 397 0.17 20.43 12.75
CA ASN A 397 -1.08 19.68 12.91
C ASN A 397 -1.70 19.77 14.32
N SER A 398 -1.52 20.91 14.99
CA SER A 398 -2.00 21.14 16.35
C SER A 398 -3.52 20.97 16.53
N ASP A 399 -4.29 21.27 15.52
CA ASP A 399 -5.75 21.14 15.48
C ASP A 399 -6.24 19.67 15.53
N ARG A 400 -5.35 18.71 15.27
CA ARG A 400 -5.63 17.25 15.39
C ARG A 400 -5.41 16.72 16.81
N LEU A 401 -4.68 17.47 17.65
CA LEU A 401 -4.51 17.11 19.05
C LEU A 401 -5.80 17.39 19.85
N PRO A 402 -6.08 16.62 20.91
CA PRO A 402 -7.24 16.86 21.77
C PRO A 402 -7.19 18.28 22.36
N LEU A 403 -8.29 19.04 22.22
CA LEU A 403 -8.36 20.42 22.70
C LEU A 403 -8.02 20.52 24.20
N LYS A 404 -8.54 19.60 25.01
CA LYS A 404 -8.26 19.57 26.45
C LYS A 404 -6.79 19.33 26.76
N PHE A 405 -6.13 18.45 26.00
CA PHE A 405 -4.69 18.23 26.13
C PHE A 405 -3.88 19.51 25.85
N LEU A 406 -4.27 20.24 24.80
CA LEU A 406 -3.63 21.53 24.49
C LEU A 406 -3.89 22.57 25.58
N GLN A 407 -5.13 22.68 26.10
CA GLN A 407 -5.47 23.60 27.19
C GLN A 407 -4.65 23.35 28.46
N ASP A 408 -4.33 22.10 28.77
CA ASP A 408 -3.58 21.72 29.98
C ASP A 408 -2.05 21.89 29.80
N ASN A 409 -1.53 22.01 28.58
CA ASN A 409 -0.09 21.97 28.30
C ASN A 409 0.43 23.11 27.39
N CYS A 410 -0.44 24.01 26.90
CA CYS A 410 -0.05 25.11 26.03
C CYS A 410 0.80 26.15 26.76
N PRO A 411 1.55 27.00 26.02
CA PRO A 411 2.27 28.14 26.58
C PRO A 411 1.37 29.10 27.35
N GLN A 412 1.91 29.69 28.38
CA GLN A 412 1.18 30.67 29.17
C GLN A 412 0.75 31.87 28.31
N GLY A 413 -0.54 32.20 28.36
CA GLY A 413 -1.11 33.29 27.56
C GLY A 413 -1.68 32.91 26.21
N PHE A 414 -1.43 31.67 25.74
CA PHE A 414 -2.10 31.12 24.57
C PHE A 414 -3.39 30.40 24.99
N VAL A 415 -4.49 30.65 24.28
CA VAL A 415 -5.80 30.04 24.54
C VAL A 415 -6.15 29.11 23.38
N PRO A 416 -5.98 27.78 23.53
CA PRO A 416 -6.37 26.82 22.51
C PRO A 416 -7.87 26.88 22.20
N GLN A 417 -8.19 26.84 20.89
CA GLN A 417 -9.54 26.88 20.38
C GLN A 417 -9.82 25.65 19.52
N ASP A 418 -11.09 25.28 19.43
CA ASP A 418 -11.51 24.25 18.48
C ASP A 418 -11.65 24.87 17.08
N VAL A 419 -10.67 24.55 16.23
CA VAL A 419 -10.61 25.09 14.86
C VAL A 419 -11.00 24.06 13.81
N ARG A 420 -11.60 22.93 14.20
CA ARG A 420 -11.96 21.87 13.26
C ARG A 420 -12.98 22.31 12.21
N ASN A 421 -13.87 23.23 12.56
CA ASN A 421 -14.97 23.69 11.70
C ASN A 421 -14.79 25.15 11.20
N VAL A 422 -13.56 25.63 11.11
CA VAL A 422 -13.26 26.97 10.55
C VAL A 422 -12.62 26.86 9.17
N SER A 423 -12.52 27.98 8.44
CA SER A 423 -11.90 28.02 7.10
C SER A 423 -10.41 27.61 7.14
N SER A 424 -9.88 27.15 6.02
CA SER A 424 -8.46 26.76 5.90
C SER A 424 -7.51 27.90 6.28
N GLU A 425 -7.86 29.16 5.91
CA GLU A 425 -7.05 30.33 6.30
C GLU A 425 -7.05 30.56 7.82
N ALA A 426 -8.21 30.35 8.48
CA ALA A 426 -8.31 30.50 9.93
C ALA A 426 -7.55 29.38 10.66
N LYS A 427 -7.57 28.13 10.13
CA LYS A 427 -6.75 27.03 10.63
C LYS A 427 -5.27 27.32 10.48
N ALA A 428 -4.82 27.74 9.30
CA ALA A 428 -3.42 28.11 9.07
C ALA A 428 -2.96 29.23 10.00
N HIS A 429 -3.78 30.25 10.19
CA HIS A 429 -3.49 31.35 11.11
C HIS A 429 -3.36 30.86 12.57
N TYR A 430 -4.28 29.99 13.01
CA TYR A 430 -4.22 29.40 14.35
C TYR A 430 -2.97 28.55 14.55
N ARG A 431 -2.62 27.68 13.58
CA ARG A 431 -1.40 26.86 13.62
C ARG A 431 -0.15 27.73 13.73
N GLN A 432 -0.08 28.83 12.97
CA GLN A 432 1.03 29.77 13.05
C GLN A 432 1.13 30.43 14.43
N GLN A 433 0.01 30.93 14.97
CA GLN A 433 -0.01 31.52 16.30
C GLN A 433 0.43 30.53 17.39
N PHE A 434 -0.01 29.28 17.29
CA PHE A 434 0.40 28.24 18.22
C PHE A 434 1.89 27.89 18.10
N SER A 435 2.40 27.80 16.88
CA SER A 435 3.82 27.56 16.60
C SER A 435 4.70 28.69 17.16
N ASP A 436 4.28 29.96 16.99
CA ASP A 436 4.97 31.14 17.52
C ASP A 436 4.97 31.14 19.06
N ALA A 437 3.84 30.79 19.68
CA ALA A 437 3.73 30.68 21.13
C ALA A 437 4.64 29.57 21.69
N LEU A 438 4.69 28.40 21.04
CA LEU A 438 5.59 27.31 21.43
C LEU A 438 7.07 27.68 21.23
N SER A 439 7.38 28.47 20.22
CA SER A 439 8.75 28.95 19.97
C SER A 439 9.20 29.94 21.07
N ALA A 440 8.27 30.72 21.62
CA ALA A 440 8.51 31.62 22.75
C ALA A 440 8.61 30.88 24.10
N ASP A 441 8.00 29.68 24.22
CA ASP A 441 8.02 28.86 25.44
C ASP A 441 8.54 27.43 25.16
N PRO A 442 9.86 27.25 25.07
CA PRO A 442 10.46 25.92 24.84
C PRO A 442 10.15 24.88 25.93
N GLN A 443 9.72 25.32 27.12
CA GLN A 443 9.37 24.40 28.21
C GLN A 443 8.01 23.76 27.95
N ALA A 444 7.01 24.52 27.51
CA ALA A 444 5.71 24.00 27.10
C ALA A 444 5.86 23.01 25.94
N TYR A 445 6.66 23.34 24.93
CA TYR A 445 6.98 22.42 23.82
C TYR A 445 7.55 21.10 24.31
N ARG A 446 8.61 21.13 25.14
CA ARG A 446 9.21 19.90 25.70
C ARG A 446 8.22 19.07 26.51
N THR A 447 7.31 19.72 27.23
CA THR A 447 6.27 19.03 28.01
C THR A 447 5.31 18.27 27.11
N ILE A 448 4.84 18.92 26.03
CA ILE A 448 3.96 18.28 25.03
C ILE A 448 4.66 17.09 24.37
N VAL A 449 5.90 17.26 23.88
CA VAL A 449 6.70 16.19 23.28
C VAL A 449 6.86 15.01 24.23
N SER A 450 7.29 15.24 25.47
CA SER A 450 7.49 14.19 26.47
C SER A 450 6.21 13.39 26.77
N ARG A 451 5.05 14.06 26.78
CA ARG A 451 3.76 13.37 26.94
C ARG A 451 3.41 12.51 25.72
N CYS A 452 3.66 13.01 24.50
CA CYS A 452 3.46 12.25 23.27
C CYS A 452 4.38 11.03 23.20
N GLU A 453 5.67 11.18 23.55
CA GLU A 453 6.64 10.08 23.60
C GLU A 453 6.25 9.03 24.65
N SER A 454 5.81 9.46 25.82
CA SER A 454 5.32 8.55 26.86
C SER A 454 4.09 7.78 26.40
N ALA A 455 3.13 8.45 25.76
CA ALA A 455 1.93 7.81 25.22
C ALA A 455 2.29 6.79 24.12
N LEU A 456 3.25 7.13 23.24
CA LEU A 456 3.75 6.20 22.22
C LEU A 456 4.44 4.98 22.86
N HIS A 457 5.27 5.19 23.87
CA HIS A 457 5.91 4.08 24.59
C HIS A 457 4.87 3.11 25.15
N PHE A 458 3.82 3.60 25.81
CA PHE A 458 2.73 2.76 26.32
C PHE A 458 1.91 2.10 25.22
N ALA A 459 1.69 2.78 24.09
CA ALA A 459 1.02 2.19 22.93
C ALA A 459 1.81 0.99 22.37
N LEU A 460 3.14 1.08 22.31
CA LEU A 460 4.00 0.00 21.85
C LEU A 460 3.99 -1.18 22.81
N LEU A 461 4.01 -0.95 24.13
CA LEU A 461 3.86 -2.02 25.14
C LEU A 461 2.50 -2.71 25.01
N LYS A 462 1.41 -1.94 24.84
CA LYS A 462 0.08 -2.50 24.58
C LYS A 462 0.04 -3.33 23.30
N THR A 463 0.75 -2.92 22.25
CA THR A 463 0.82 -3.66 20.98
C THR A 463 1.61 -4.96 21.11
N GLN A 464 2.65 -5.00 21.94
CA GLN A 464 3.38 -6.24 22.26
C GLN A 464 2.51 -7.24 23.04
N LEU A 465 1.66 -6.75 23.95
CA LEU A 465 0.75 -7.58 24.72
C LEU A 465 -0.46 -8.07 23.90
N ASN A 466 -0.89 -7.27 22.95
CA ASN A 466 -2.04 -7.59 22.10
C ASN A 466 -1.80 -7.03 20.69
N TYR A 467 -1.51 -7.92 19.73
CA TYR A 467 -1.25 -7.55 18.34
C TYR A 467 -2.39 -6.79 17.65
N ARG A 468 -3.63 -6.88 18.17
CA ARG A 468 -4.79 -6.14 17.67
C ARG A 468 -4.83 -4.68 18.13
N THR A 469 -3.93 -4.26 19.01
CA THR A 469 -3.87 -2.86 19.47
C THR A 469 -3.55 -1.91 18.34
N ALA A 470 -2.63 -2.28 17.45
CA ALA A 470 -2.42 -1.57 16.21
C ALA A 470 -3.54 -1.90 15.23
N ILE A 471 -4.22 -0.87 14.72
CA ILE A 471 -5.35 -1.03 13.80
C ILE A 471 -4.93 -0.64 12.38
N PRO A 472 -5.21 -1.48 11.38
CA PRO A 472 -4.96 -1.12 9.99
C PRO A 472 -5.89 0.04 9.56
N TYR A 473 -5.33 0.95 8.80
CA TYR A 473 -5.94 2.19 8.34
C TYR A 473 -5.67 2.35 6.85
N TYR A 474 -6.71 2.56 6.07
CA TYR A 474 -6.57 2.88 4.66
C TYR A 474 -6.63 4.40 4.47
N ASN A 475 -5.56 4.96 3.89
CA ASN A 475 -5.53 6.37 3.49
C ASN A 475 -6.05 6.50 2.05
N PRO A 476 -7.25 7.04 1.83
CA PRO A 476 -7.85 7.10 0.49
C PRO A 476 -7.11 8.03 -0.48
N ARG A 477 -6.45 9.07 0.03
CA ARG A 477 -5.70 10.02 -0.81
C ARG A 477 -4.38 9.45 -1.29
N LYS A 478 -3.65 8.82 -0.37
CA LYS A 478 -2.38 8.17 -0.71
C LYS A 478 -2.61 6.80 -1.36
N ASN A 479 -3.86 6.31 -1.40
CA ASN A 479 -4.24 4.97 -1.84
C ASN A 479 -3.36 3.88 -1.21
N ARG A 480 -3.11 4.00 0.11
CA ARG A 480 -2.17 3.15 0.86
C ARG A 480 -2.76 2.63 2.15
N LEU A 481 -2.33 1.43 2.51
CA LEU A 481 -2.54 0.87 3.84
C LEU A 481 -1.46 1.40 4.78
N GLN A 482 -1.87 1.82 5.96
CA GLN A 482 -1.04 2.27 7.07
C GLN A 482 -1.54 1.62 8.36
N LEU A 483 -0.84 1.82 9.47
CA LEU A 483 -1.26 1.33 10.78
C LEU A 483 -1.47 2.50 11.73
N MET A 484 -2.36 2.33 12.69
CA MET A 484 -2.63 3.31 13.73
C MET A 484 -2.26 2.74 15.10
N LEU A 485 -1.53 3.52 15.89
CA LEU A 485 -1.20 3.26 17.27
C LEU A 485 -2.04 4.15 18.19
N PRO A 486 -2.71 3.62 19.24
CA PRO A 486 -3.53 4.42 20.15
C PRO A 486 -2.68 5.28 21.07
N LEU A 487 -2.91 6.59 21.10
CA LEU A 487 -2.26 7.50 22.03
C LEU A 487 -3.22 7.92 23.16
N SER A 488 -2.82 7.67 24.40
CA SER A 488 -3.46 8.09 25.63
C SER A 488 -2.68 9.29 26.18
N LEU A 489 -3.12 10.52 25.85
CA LEU A 489 -2.41 11.76 26.16
C LEU A 489 -2.84 12.38 27.48
N MET A 490 -4.11 12.20 27.87
CA MET A 490 -4.71 12.80 29.05
C MET A 490 -4.85 11.78 30.19
N ARG A 491 -5.23 10.56 29.87
CA ARG A 491 -5.49 9.48 30.84
C ARG A 491 -5.05 8.15 30.29
N ASP A 492 -4.46 7.30 31.10
CA ASP A 492 -3.91 5.98 30.69
C ASP A 492 -4.99 4.95 30.31
N ASP A 493 -6.22 5.15 30.77
CA ASP A 493 -7.38 4.26 30.55
C ASP A 493 -8.24 4.65 29.34
N ALA A 494 -7.95 5.78 28.69
CA ALA A 494 -8.69 6.28 27.54
C ALA A 494 -7.72 6.65 26.40
N VAL A 495 -8.09 6.31 25.17
CA VAL A 495 -7.37 6.72 23.97
C VAL A 495 -7.97 8.04 23.49
N ASP A 496 -7.11 9.01 23.24
CA ASP A 496 -7.52 10.36 22.86
C ASP A 496 -7.39 10.62 21.36
N CYS A 497 -6.38 9.99 20.71
CA CYS A 497 -6.12 10.10 19.29
C CYS A 497 -5.30 8.87 18.81
N ALA A 498 -5.05 8.78 17.52
CA ALA A 498 -4.27 7.71 16.92
C ALA A 498 -3.06 8.27 16.16
N LEU A 499 -1.86 7.70 16.38
CA LEU A 499 -0.68 7.97 15.57
C LEU A 499 -0.69 7.07 14.34
N VAL A 500 -0.62 7.66 13.17
CA VAL A 500 -0.49 6.93 11.91
C VAL A 500 0.98 6.60 11.68
N VAL A 501 1.26 5.33 11.46
CA VAL A 501 2.62 4.83 11.19
C VAL A 501 2.64 4.02 9.90
N GLU A 502 3.72 4.17 9.15
CA GLU A 502 3.95 3.46 7.88
C GLU A 502 5.42 3.04 7.79
N ARG A 503 5.70 1.95 7.08
CA ARG A 503 7.06 1.58 6.66
C ARG A 503 7.07 1.23 5.18
N GLU A 504 8.14 1.59 4.48
CA GLU A 504 8.27 1.32 3.05
C GLU A 504 8.57 -0.16 2.77
N SER A 505 9.36 -0.79 3.63
CA SER A 505 9.67 -2.22 3.53
C SER A 505 9.79 -2.85 4.93
N SER A 506 9.79 -4.18 4.99
CA SER A 506 9.98 -4.92 6.25
C SER A 506 11.34 -4.67 6.93
N ALA A 507 12.33 -4.17 6.18
CA ALA A 507 13.66 -3.85 6.71
C ALA A 507 13.77 -2.41 7.24
N ASP A 508 12.78 -1.55 6.96
CA ASP A 508 12.79 -0.15 7.36
C ASP A 508 12.10 0.04 8.72
N PRO A 509 12.51 1.03 9.52
CA PRO A 509 11.76 1.42 10.71
C PRO A 509 10.40 2.00 10.31
N TYR A 510 9.43 1.92 11.21
CA TYR A 510 8.19 2.66 11.04
C TYR A 510 8.45 4.17 11.14
N ILE A 511 7.74 4.94 10.33
CA ILE A 511 7.72 6.40 10.38
C ILE A 511 6.34 6.83 10.86
N GLY A 512 6.30 7.68 11.90
CA GLY A 512 5.08 8.33 12.36
C GLY A 512 4.80 9.58 11.54
N HIS A 513 3.70 9.56 10.78
CA HIS A 513 3.38 10.65 9.85
C HIS A 513 2.53 11.73 10.48
N THR A 514 1.48 11.35 11.17
CA THR A 514 0.48 12.30 11.67
C THR A 514 -0.35 11.71 12.80
N ILE A 515 -1.11 12.55 13.46
CA ILE A 515 -2.12 12.16 14.45
C ILE A 515 -3.52 12.32 13.84
N LEU A 516 -4.40 11.38 14.13
CA LEU A 516 -5.80 11.42 13.73
C LEU A 516 -6.72 11.51 14.95
N PRO A 517 -7.70 12.41 14.95
CA PRO A 517 -8.84 12.32 15.85
C PRO A 517 -9.56 10.97 15.70
N LEU A 518 -10.15 10.43 16.76
CA LEU A 518 -10.75 9.09 16.76
C LEU A 518 -11.87 8.94 15.72
N ILE A 519 -12.59 10.01 15.40
CA ILE A 519 -13.63 10.02 14.36
C ILE A 519 -13.04 9.66 12.99
N TRP A 520 -11.91 10.27 12.62
CA TRP A 520 -11.24 10.00 11.35
C TRP A 520 -10.57 8.63 11.36
N ALA A 521 -9.92 8.29 12.47
CA ALA A 521 -9.33 6.97 12.68
C ALA A 521 -10.37 5.86 12.45
N TYR A 522 -11.56 5.98 13.04
CA TYR A 522 -12.64 5.01 12.89
C TYR A 522 -13.13 4.92 11.44
N LYS A 523 -13.46 6.07 10.81
CA LYS A 523 -13.99 6.11 9.44
C LYS A 523 -13.10 5.37 8.46
N ASN A 524 -11.80 5.60 8.53
CA ASN A 524 -10.84 5.04 7.57
C ASN A 524 -10.43 3.60 7.90
N ALA A 525 -10.39 3.22 9.17
CA ALA A 525 -10.20 1.82 9.56
C ALA A 525 -11.42 0.95 9.18
N ARG A 526 -12.64 1.52 9.27
CA ARG A 526 -13.87 0.83 8.87
C ARG A 526 -13.92 0.45 7.38
N LEU A 527 -13.15 1.12 6.53
CA LEU A 527 -13.02 0.74 5.11
C LEU A 527 -12.47 -0.68 4.95
N ILE A 528 -11.49 -1.05 5.77
CA ILE A 528 -10.84 -2.36 5.70
C ILE A 528 -11.71 -3.46 6.28
N GLY A 529 -12.38 -3.18 7.40
CA GLY A 529 -13.22 -4.16 8.06
C GLY A 529 -14.02 -3.60 9.22
N ARG A 530 -14.91 -4.42 9.77
CA ARG A 530 -15.68 -4.06 10.95
C ARG A 530 -14.77 -4.03 12.17
N LEU A 531 -14.80 -2.92 12.90
CA LEU A 531 -13.95 -2.71 14.06
C LEU A 531 -14.64 -3.26 15.32
N GLU A 532 -13.93 -4.11 16.03
CA GLU A 532 -14.38 -4.70 17.31
C GLU A 532 -13.40 -4.37 18.45
N GLU A 533 -12.40 -3.51 18.20
CA GLU A 533 -11.39 -3.19 19.19
C GLU A 533 -11.95 -2.31 20.33
N PRO A 534 -11.53 -2.58 21.59
CA PRO A 534 -12.08 -1.91 22.77
C PRO A 534 -11.91 -0.38 22.77
N TRP A 535 -10.81 0.13 22.18
CA TRP A 535 -10.49 1.55 22.21
C TRP A 535 -11.09 2.36 21.04
N LEU A 536 -11.49 1.71 19.94
CA LEU A 536 -12.04 2.35 18.76
C LEU A 536 -13.46 1.85 18.49
N ARG A 537 -14.42 2.35 19.26
CA ARG A 537 -15.84 2.05 19.13
C ARG A 537 -16.63 3.34 18.99
N THR A 538 -17.68 3.30 18.19
CA THR A 538 -18.57 4.47 17.99
C THR A 538 -19.16 5.00 19.31
N SER A 539 -19.37 4.13 20.32
CA SER A 539 -19.90 4.51 21.62
C SER A 539 -18.91 5.31 22.50
N LEU A 540 -17.60 5.19 22.21
CA LEU A 540 -16.55 5.92 22.97
C LEU A 540 -16.16 7.23 22.27
N ILE A 541 -16.55 7.41 21.02
CA ILE A 541 -16.24 8.61 20.25
C ILE A 541 -17.33 9.63 20.52
N SER A 542 -16.98 10.70 21.24
CA SER A 542 -17.87 11.84 21.49
C SER A 542 -18.06 12.60 20.19
N GLY A 543 -19.24 12.46 19.58
CA GLY A 543 -19.67 13.31 18.49
C GLY A 543 -20.21 14.63 19.07
N SER A 544 -19.65 15.79 18.70
CA SER A 544 -20.41 17.03 18.85
C SER A 544 -21.59 16.97 17.88
N GLU A 545 -22.80 17.24 18.37
CA GLU A 545 -24.04 17.12 17.61
C GLU A 545 -24.09 18.04 16.37
N ASP A 546 -23.14 18.98 16.22
CA ASP A 546 -23.08 19.99 15.16
C ASP A 546 -21.93 19.81 14.14
N ALA A 547 -21.23 18.69 14.13
CA ALA A 547 -20.30 18.41 13.05
C ALA A 547 -21.06 18.11 11.76
N THR A 548 -21.59 19.15 11.12
CA THR A 548 -21.88 19.15 9.70
C THR A 548 -20.53 19.01 8.99
N PHE A 549 -20.12 17.77 8.80
CA PHE A 549 -18.93 17.48 8.00
C PHE A 549 -19.28 17.82 6.55
N ASP A 550 -18.84 18.99 6.14
CA ASP A 550 -18.66 19.29 4.73
C ASP A 550 -17.50 18.39 4.27
N THR A 551 -17.85 17.31 3.56
CA THR A 551 -16.90 16.30 3.09
C THR A 551 -15.89 16.88 2.10
N ASP A 552 -16.06 18.12 1.66
CA ASP A 552 -15.17 18.79 0.72
C ASP A 552 -14.04 19.57 1.41
N THR A 553 -14.24 20.09 2.64
CA THR A 553 -13.23 20.86 3.37
C THR A 553 -12.25 20.00 4.17
N ASP A 554 -12.68 18.85 4.70
CA ASP A 554 -11.80 17.98 5.52
C ASP A 554 -10.73 17.24 4.70
N LEU A 555 -10.83 17.30 3.37
CA LEU A 555 -9.88 16.68 2.47
C LEU A 555 -8.78 17.63 1.98
N ASP A 556 -9.02 18.94 2.02
CA ASP A 556 -8.04 19.92 1.55
C ASP A 556 -6.92 20.18 2.59
N ASP A 557 -7.18 19.88 3.87
CA ASP A 557 -6.22 20.11 4.96
C ASP A 557 -5.10 19.04 5.07
N GLU A 558 -5.14 17.95 4.27
CA GLU A 558 -4.05 16.96 4.23
C GLU A 558 -3.08 17.18 3.05
N GLU A 559 -3.19 18.28 2.27
CA GLU A 559 -2.34 18.51 1.10
C GLU A 559 -0.86 18.84 1.43
N ASP A 560 -0.52 19.11 2.68
CA ASP A 560 0.82 19.57 3.07
C ASP A 560 1.69 18.52 3.79
N ASP A 561 1.35 17.20 3.74
CA ASP A 561 2.21 16.14 4.33
C ASP A 561 2.81 15.19 3.28
#